data_170a6144d0abd835918fe6c9d18b9efc
#
_entry.id   170a6144d0abd835918fe6c9d18b9efc
#
_cell.length_a   1.000
_cell.length_b   1.000
_cell.length_c   1.000
_cell.angle_alpha   90.00
_cell.angle_beta   90.00
_cell.angle_gamma   90.00
#
_symmetry.space_group_name_H-M   'P 1'
#
loop_
_entity.id
_entity.type
_entity.pdbx_description
1 polymer ?
#
loop_
_entity_poly.entity_id
_entity_poly.type
_entity_poly.pdbx_seq_one_letter_code
_entity_poly.pdbx_strand_id
1 'polypeptide(L)'
;ILLISLTTLQSCNDDTDDGLPYGGPVEPATNTIVDIASGAENLSILVSALEKSDLISTLSGQGPFTVLAPSNEAFNTFLNDNGFNNLEDVPVDILTNILLNHVVGGRLASTDLTTGYATTFAISSASPASMSIFIDITNGVKFNGVSSVSTADISADNGIVHLVDAVIELPDVVTFAVADPTFSTLVAALTRDDLTTDFVGVLSTATGTSPAPFTVFAPTNDAFGSLLSELSIAGLADIDEPTLDAVLKNHVVAGANVFDTDLTDNLTVSTLGGDITANVTGGATLTDSSGRVSDIIATNIQANNGIIHAINKVILP
;
A
#
# COMPACT_ATOMS: atom_id res chain seq x y z
N ILE A 1 -4.29 -12.60 -87.05
CA ILE A 1 -3.31 -11.82 -86.31
C ILE A 1 -4.10 -11.09 -85.21
N LEU A 2 -4.04 -11.56 -83.99
CA LEU A 2 -4.76 -11.05 -82.84
C LEU A 2 -3.78 -10.25 -81.96
N LEU A 3 -3.96 -8.95 -81.85
CA LEU A 3 -3.20 -8.11 -80.92
C LEU A 3 -3.90 -8.19 -79.54
N ILE A 4 -3.18 -8.67 -78.55
CA ILE A 4 -3.60 -8.62 -77.13
C ILE A 4 -3.05 -7.33 -76.53
N SER A 5 -3.94 -6.41 -76.20
CA SER A 5 -3.63 -5.20 -75.44
C SER A 5 -3.57 -5.52 -73.95
N LEU A 6 -2.40 -5.30 -73.40
CA LEU A 6 -2.17 -5.44 -71.93
C LEU A 6 -2.57 -4.15 -71.22
N THR A 7 -3.72 -4.15 -70.55
CA THR A 7 -4.14 -3.03 -69.70
C THR A 7 -3.58 -3.23 -68.30
N THR A 8 -2.72 -2.32 -67.90
CA THR A 8 -2.23 -2.19 -66.49
C THR A 8 -3.37 -1.68 -65.61
N LEU A 9 -3.76 -2.50 -64.65
CA LEU A 9 -4.66 -2.04 -63.58
C LEU A 9 -3.83 -1.24 -62.58
N GLN A 10 -4.12 0.06 -62.56
CA GLN A 10 -3.63 0.97 -61.56
C GLN A 10 -4.57 0.86 -60.31
N SER A 11 -4.04 0.30 -59.22
CA SER A 11 -4.75 0.23 -57.95
C SER A 11 -4.84 1.62 -57.39
N CYS A 12 -6.04 2.20 -57.31
CA CYS A 12 -6.34 3.35 -56.49
C CYS A 12 -6.28 2.89 -55.01
N ASN A 13 -5.33 3.39 -54.25
CA ASN A 13 -5.43 3.40 -52.80
C ASN A 13 -6.52 4.41 -52.43
N ASP A 14 -7.63 3.92 -51.95
CA ASP A 14 -8.69 4.71 -51.34
C ASP A 14 -8.31 4.77 -49.84
N ASP A 15 -7.55 5.83 -49.46
CA ASP A 15 -7.28 6.17 -48.08
C ASP A 15 -8.55 6.75 -47.44
N THR A 16 -9.47 5.90 -47.04
CA THR A 16 -10.47 6.28 -46.05
C THR A 16 -9.83 6.23 -44.66
N ASP A 17 -9.35 7.39 -44.23
CA ASP A 17 -8.96 7.68 -42.84
C ASP A 17 -10.23 7.60 -41.97
N ASP A 18 -10.50 6.43 -41.38
CA ASP A 18 -11.65 6.19 -40.50
C ASP A 18 -11.32 6.49 -39.03
N GLY A 19 -10.33 7.35 -38.77
CA GLY A 19 -10.17 8.04 -37.47
C GLY A 19 -10.03 7.17 -36.22
N LEU A 20 -9.75 5.88 -36.38
CA LEU A 20 -9.37 5.02 -35.26
C LEU A 20 -7.86 5.17 -34.99
N PRO A 21 -7.44 5.41 -33.77
CA PRO A 21 -6.02 5.39 -33.45
C PRO A 21 -5.51 3.97 -33.63
N TYR A 22 -4.93 3.71 -34.81
CA TYR A 22 -4.13 2.51 -35.05
C TYR A 22 -2.96 2.59 -34.07
N GLY A 23 -3.01 1.83 -33.01
CA GLY A 23 -1.81 1.50 -32.27
C GLY A 23 -0.88 0.77 -33.23
N GLY A 24 0.09 1.47 -33.81
CA GLY A 24 1.17 0.84 -34.57
C GLY A 24 1.80 -0.27 -33.76
N PRO A 25 2.62 -1.15 -34.39
CA PRO A 25 3.36 -2.15 -33.63
C PRO A 25 4.12 -1.45 -32.52
N VAL A 26 3.81 -1.79 -31.26
CA VAL A 26 4.55 -1.25 -30.12
C VAL A 26 5.95 -1.84 -30.23
N GLU A 27 6.93 -0.99 -30.55
CA GLU A 27 8.33 -1.39 -30.59
C GLU A 27 8.69 -1.95 -29.21
N PRO A 28 9.41 -3.09 -29.14
CA PRO A 28 9.86 -3.62 -27.85
C PRO A 28 10.74 -2.58 -27.16
N ALA A 29 10.55 -2.39 -25.86
CA ALA A 29 11.39 -1.52 -25.05
C ALA A 29 12.84 -1.97 -25.16
N THR A 30 13.74 -1.04 -25.47
CA THR A 30 15.17 -1.34 -25.73
C THR A 30 16.05 -1.08 -24.51
N ASN A 31 15.54 -0.37 -23.50
CA ASN A 31 16.21 -0.09 -22.23
C ASN A 31 15.19 -0.16 -21.11
N THR A 32 14.81 -1.39 -20.74
CA THR A 32 13.81 -1.66 -19.72
C THR A 32 14.33 -1.38 -18.31
N ILE A 33 13.43 -1.38 -17.33
CA ILE A 33 13.77 -1.33 -15.90
C ILE A 33 14.77 -2.43 -15.53
N VAL A 34 14.62 -3.63 -16.10
CA VAL A 34 15.51 -4.78 -15.86
C VAL A 34 16.89 -4.53 -16.47
N ASP A 35 16.98 -3.92 -17.67
CA ASP A 35 18.26 -3.56 -18.29
C ASP A 35 19.01 -2.53 -17.44
N ILE A 36 18.32 -1.54 -16.92
CA ILE A 36 18.89 -0.55 -16.00
C ILE A 36 19.42 -1.22 -14.74
N ALA A 37 18.63 -2.10 -14.11
CA ALA A 37 19.06 -2.82 -12.92
C ALA A 37 20.27 -3.71 -13.19
N SER A 38 20.29 -4.42 -14.32
CA SER A 38 21.38 -5.31 -14.74
C SER A 38 22.67 -4.57 -15.07
N GLY A 39 22.56 -3.32 -15.52
CA GLY A 39 23.71 -2.44 -15.81
C GLY A 39 24.31 -1.77 -14.57
N ALA A 40 23.69 -1.88 -13.40
CA ALA A 40 24.08 -1.21 -12.17
C ALA A 40 24.68 -2.20 -11.14
N GLU A 41 25.99 -2.09 -10.86
CA GLU A 41 26.69 -3.00 -9.93
C GLU A 41 26.05 -3.04 -8.51
N ASN A 42 25.53 -1.91 -8.06
CA ASN A 42 24.88 -1.79 -6.74
C ASN A 42 23.45 -2.37 -6.69
N LEU A 43 22.92 -2.92 -7.78
CA LEU A 43 21.62 -3.57 -7.89
C LEU A 43 21.72 -5.07 -8.20
N SER A 44 22.91 -5.66 -8.16
CA SER A 44 23.12 -7.07 -8.55
C SER A 44 22.32 -8.06 -7.71
N ILE A 45 22.08 -7.77 -6.41
CA ILE A 45 21.23 -8.63 -5.55
C ILE A 45 19.75 -8.49 -5.97
N LEU A 46 19.29 -7.29 -6.34
CA LEU A 46 17.94 -7.09 -6.88
C LEU A 46 17.73 -7.93 -8.16
N VAL A 47 18.69 -7.91 -9.09
CA VAL A 47 18.61 -8.73 -10.32
C VAL A 47 18.49 -10.22 -9.98
N SER A 48 19.35 -10.72 -9.08
CA SER A 48 19.27 -12.12 -8.62
C SER A 48 17.93 -12.44 -7.94
N ALA A 49 17.37 -11.50 -7.18
CA ALA A 49 16.05 -11.63 -6.54
C ALA A 49 14.94 -11.70 -7.58
N LEU A 50 14.99 -10.87 -8.62
CA LEU A 50 14.03 -10.89 -9.75
C LEU A 50 14.12 -12.19 -10.54
N GLU A 51 15.32 -12.72 -10.78
CA GLU A 51 15.52 -14.02 -11.41
C GLU A 51 14.93 -15.16 -10.59
N LYS A 52 15.25 -15.21 -9.29
CA LYS A 52 14.73 -16.23 -8.35
C LYS A 52 13.20 -16.22 -8.25
N SER A 53 12.58 -15.06 -8.40
CA SER A 53 11.13 -14.86 -8.30
C SER A 53 10.39 -14.91 -9.65
N ASP A 54 11.09 -15.20 -10.75
CA ASP A 54 10.57 -15.23 -12.13
C ASP A 54 9.87 -13.91 -12.56
N LEU A 55 10.35 -12.77 -12.02
CA LEU A 55 9.79 -11.45 -12.30
C LEU A 55 10.48 -10.69 -13.44
N ILE A 56 11.57 -11.23 -14.00
CA ILE A 56 12.32 -10.61 -15.11
C ILE A 56 11.39 -10.34 -16.31
N SER A 57 10.61 -11.34 -16.72
CA SER A 57 9.70 -11.20 -17.86
C SER A 57 8.60 -10.17 -17.61
N THR A 58 8.09 -10.10 -16.40
CA THR A 58 7.05 -9.15 -15.99
C THR A 58 7.56 -7.72 -16.06
N LEU A 59 8.74 -7.44 -15.48
CA LEU A 59 9.31 -6.10 -15.40
C LEU A 59 10.06 -5.67 -16.68
N SER A 60 10.34 -6.60 -17.61
CA SER A 60 10.78 -6.29 -18.97
C SER A 60 9.59 -6.04 -19.91
N GLY A 61 8.37 -6.33 -19.47
CA GLY A 61 7.14 -6.16 -20.26
C GLY A 61 6.75 -4.70 -20.44
N GLN A 62 5.61 -4.51 -21.12
CA GLN A 62 5.04 -3.18 -21.32
C GLN A 62 4.53 -2.62 -19.99
N GLY A 63 5.12 -1.47 -19.58
CA GLY A 63 4.67 -0.68 -18.44
C GLY A 63 3.43 0.18 -18.76
N PRO A 64 3.32 1.35 -18.17
CA PRO A 64 4.38 1.97 -17.34
C PRO A 64 4.44 1.43 -15.91
N PHE A 65 5.64 1.29 -15.39
CA PHE A 65 5.92 0.92 -14.01
C PHE A 65 6.72 1.99 -13.29
N THR A 66 6.53 2.11 -11.98
CA THR A 66 7.47 2.78 -11.08
C THR A 66 8.07 1.70 -10.18
N VAL A 67 9.38 1.55 -10.22
CA VAL A 67 10.10 0.55 -9.42
C VAL A 67 10.97 1.25 -8.38
N LEU A 68 10.75 0.87 -7.13
CA LEU A 68 11.56 1.26 -5.98
C LEU A 68 12.67 0.21 -5.85
N ALA A 69 13.87 0.52 -6.33
CA ALA A 69 14.98 -0.43 -6.46
C ALA A 69 15.89 -0.39 -5.21
N PRO A 70 15.84 -1.40 -4.31
CA PRO A 70 16.73 -1.46 -3.17
C PRO A 70 18.16 -1.75 -3.61
N SER A 71 19.11 -1.06 -2.99
CA SER A 71 20.53 -1.31 -3.20
C SER A 71 20.98 -2.67 -2.63
N ASN A 72 22.17 -3.13 -3.03
CA ASN A 72 22.79 -4.32 -2.43
C ASN A 72 22.95 -4.18 -0.90
N GLU A 73 23.23 -2.97 -0.41
CA GLU A 73 23.33 -2.69 1.03
C GLU A 73 21.97 -2.86 1.71
N ALA A 74 20.90 -2.34 1.09
CA ALA A 74 19.52 -2.52 1.58
C ALA A 74 19.14 -4.00 1.68
N PHE A 75 19.47 -4.82 0.66
CA PHE A 75 19.23 -6.26 0.70
C PHE A 75 20.06 -6.96 1.78
N ASN A 76 21.33 -6.61 1.94
CA ASN A 76 22.16 -7.20 2.99
C ASN A 76 21.61 -6.90 4.39
N THR A 77 21.13 -5.68 4.62
CA THR A 77 20.45 -5.30 5.87
C THR A 77 19.19 -6.13 6.07
N PHE A 78 18.32 -6.21 5.07
CA PHE A 78 17.11 -7.03 5.10
C PHE A 78 17.39 -8.50 5.44
N LEU A 79 18.38 -9.11 4.80
CA LEU A 79 18.75 -10.51 5.05
C LEU A 79 19.21 -10.69 6.49
N ASN A 80 20.07 -9.80 7.01
CA ASN A 80 20.59 -9.88 8.36
C ASN A 80 19.48 -9.70 9.42
N ASP A 81 18.60 -8.71 9.22
CA ASP A 81 17.54 -8.38 10.18
C ASP A 81 16.50 -9.51 10.28
N ASN A 82 16.28 -10.23 9.16
CA ASN A 82 15.37 -11.37 9.09
C ASN A 82 16.06 -12.74 9.35
N GLY A 83 17.36 -12.76 9.69
CA GLY A 83 18.09 -13.96 10.05
C GLY A 83 18.39 -14.90 8.86
N PHE A 84 18.35 -14.39 7.63
CA PHE A 84 18.77 -15.12 6.44
C PHE A 84 20.29 -14.98 6.22
N ASN A 85 20.98 -16.07 5.88
CA ASN A 85 22.40 -15.97 5.58
C ASN A 85 22.68 -15.43 4.17
N ASN A 86 21.75 -15.65 3.25
CA ASN A 86 21.84 -15.22 1.86
C ASN A 86 20.45 -15.20 1.21
N LEU A 87 20.38 -14.69 -0.01
CA LEU A 87 19.12 -14.57 -0.76
C LEU A 87 18.43 -15.92 -1.01
N GLU A 88 19.20 -17.03 -1.12
CA GLU A 88 18.64 -18.35 -1.37
C GLU A 88 17.82 -18.88 -0.20
N ASP A 89 18.11 -18.41 1.04
CA ASP A 89 17.36 -18.80 2.23
C ASP A 89 15.96 -18.18 2.30
N VAL A 90 15.71 -17.09 1.54
CA VAL A 90 14.41 -16.43 1.52
C VAL A 90 13.40 -17.27 0.72
N PRO A 91 12.25 -17.67 1.29
CA PRO A 91 11.20 -18.36 0.55
C PRO A 91 10.74 -17.58 -0.69
N VAL A 92 10.57 -18.27 -1.82
CA VAL A 92 10.30 -17.63 -3.12
C VAL A 92 8.99 -16.84 -3.11
N ASP A 93 7.96 -17.36 -2.49
CA ASP A 93 6.65 -16.71 -2.36
C ASP A 93 6.72 -15.39 -1.58
N ILE A 94 7.46 -15.38 -0.47
CA ILE A 94 7.72 -14.18 0.34
C ILE A 94 8.54 -13.18 -0.47
N LEU A 95 9.65 -13.62 -1.07
CA LEU A 95 10.52 -12.76 -1.89
C LEU A 95 9.75 -12.14 -3.06
N THR A 96 8.95 -12.94 -3.78
CA THR A 96 8.12 -12.45 -4.89
C THR A 96 7.17 -11.35 -4.43
N ASN A 97 6.48 -11.55 -3.31
CA ASN A 97 5.51 -10.55 -2.82
C ASN A 97 6.22 -9.28 -2.31
N ILE A 98 7.38 -9.41 -1.65
CA ILE A 98 8.22 -8.26 -1.27
C ILE A 98 8.65 -7.48 -2.51
N LEU A 99 9.13 -8.15 -3.57
CA LEU A 99 9.53 -7.47 -4.81
C LEU A 99 8.35 -6.78 -5.49
N LEU A 100 7.17 -7.41 -5.51
CA LEU A 100 5.95 -6.79 -6.02
C LEU A 100 5.49 -5.59 -5.17
N ASN A 101 5.82 -5.58 -3.88
CA ASN A 101 5.58 -4.41 -3.00
C ASN A 101 6.47 -3.20 -3.35
N HIS A 102 7.54 -3.42 -4.11
CA HIS A 102 8.39 -2.36 -4.65
C HIS A 102 7.94 -1.86 -6.03
N VAL A 103 6.83 -2.38 -6.58
CA VAL A 103 6.33 -2.00 -7.90
C VAL A 103 4.99 -1.31 -7.77
N VAL A 104 4.91 -0.09 -8.30
CA VAL A 104 3.67 0.71 -8.39
C VAL A 104 3.33 0.87 -9.87
N GLY A 105 2.04 0.81 -10.21
CA GLY A 105 1.57 1.06 -11.56
C GLY A 105 1.70 2.54 -11.94
N GLY A 106 1.99 2.78 -13.23
CA GLY A 106 2.18 4.15 -13.72
C GLY A 106 3.65 4.59 -13.71
N ARG A 107 3.92 5.73 -14.35
CA ARG A 107 5.22 6.39 -14.36
C ARG A 107 5.15 7.60 -13.41
N LEU A 108 5.54 7.42 -12.16
CA LEU A 108 5.49 8.43 -11.13
C LEU A 108 6.89 9.03 -10.93
N ALA A 109 7.15 10.17 -11.54
CA ALA A 109 8.38 10.92 -11.27
C ALA A 109 8.36 11.46 -9.82
N SER A 110 9.53 11.77 -9.27
CA SER A 110 9.64 12.29 -7.90
C SER A 110 8.83 13.57 -7.68
N THR A 111 8.62 14.36 -8.74
CA THR A 111 7.77 15.56 -8.75
C THR A 111 6.28 15.29 -8.77
N ASP A 112 5.86 14.08 -9.15
CA ASP A 112 4.46 13.66 -9.24
C ASP A 112 3.99 12.96 -7.95
N LEU A 113 4.94 12.59 -7.09
CA LEU A 113 4.64 11.96 -5.81
C LEU A 113 4.00 12.98 -4.85
N THR A 114 3.01 12.51 -4.11
CA THR A 114 2.33 13.27 -3.06
C THR A 114 2.27 12.44 -1.79
N THR A 115 2.24 13.10 -0.63
CA THR A 115 2.03 12.38 0.64
C THR A 115 0.67 11.70 0.63
N GLY A 116 0.65 10.41 0.93
CA GLY A 116 -0.56 9.58 0.93
C GLY A 116 -0.27 8.13 0.52
N TYR A 117 -1.31 7.41 0.18
CA TYR A 117 -1.22 5.99 -0.16
C TYR A 117 -1.29 5.75 -1.67
N ALA A 118 -0.45 4.86 -2.15
CA ALA A 118 -0.52 4.29 -3.49
C ALA A 118 -0.72 2.76 -3.40
N THR A 119 -1.11 2.15 -4.52
CA THR A 119 -1.31 0.70 -4.60
C THR A 119 -0.12 0.05 -5.27
N THR A 120 0.42 -1.00 -4.66
CA THR A 120 1.51 -1.82 -5.20
C THR A 120 0.98 -3.03 -5.98
N PHE A 121 1.87 -3.81 -6.58
CA PHE A 121 1.51 -5.08 -7.19
C PHE A 121 1.54 -6.28 -6.22
N ALA A 122 1.98 -6.07 -4.98
CA ALA A 122 1.92 -7.09 -3.95
C ALA A 122 0.47 -7.39 -3.54
N ILE A 123 0.20 -8.64 -3.26
CA ILE A 123 -1.13 -9.09 -2.82
C ILE A 123 -1.10 -9.34 -1.31
N SER A 124 -2.12 -8.84 -0.63
CA SER A 124 -2.27 -9.03 0.81
C SER A 124 -2.52 -10.50 1.16
N SER A 125 -1.95 -10.95 2.28
CA SER A 125 -2.29 -12.27 2.83
C SER A 125 -3.67 -12.28 3.51
N ALA A 126 -4.20 -11.10 3.86
CA ALA A 126 -5.52 -10.94 4.48
C ALA A 126 -6.68 -10.98 3.47
N SER A 127 -6.40 -10.71 2.18
CA SER A 127 -7.40 -10.60 1.11
C SER A 127 -6.75 -10.71 -0.26
N PRO A 128 -7.51 -10.97 -1.34
CA PRO A 128 -6.97 -10.98 -2.70
C PRO A 128 -6.68 -9.56 -3.27
N ALA A 129 -6.74 -8.52 -2.43
CA ALA A 129 -6.48 -7.15 -2.86
C ALA A 129 -5.00 -6.82 -2.88
N SER A 130 -4.63 -5.92 -3.78
CA SER A 130 -3.30 -5.31 -3.81
C SER A 130 -3.04 -4.49 -2.56
N MET A 131 -1.81 -4.54 -2.06
CA MET A 131 -1.41 -3.81 -0.86
C MET A 131 -1.18 -2.34 -1.14
N SER A 132 -1.32 -1.55 -0.09
CA SER A 132 -0.98 -0.13 -0.10
C SER A 132 0.51 0.08 0.22
N ILE A 133 1.02 1.24 -0.19
CA ILE A 133 2.31 1.78 0.23
C ILE A 133 2.10 3.24 0.64
N PHE A 134 2.60 3.63 1.80
CA PHE A 134 2.54 5.02 2.25
C PHE A 134 3.74 5.79 1.72
N ILE A 135 3.49 6.95 1.14
CA ILE A 135 4.49 7.86 0.58
C ILE A 135 4.50 9.12 1.44
N ASP A 136 5.66 9.48 1.98
CA ASP A 136 5.89 10.77 2.65
C ASP A 136 6.93 11.58 1.87
N ILE A 137 6.55 12.82 1.50
CA ILE A 137 7.45 13.74 0.78
C ILE A 137 7.90 14.92 1.64
N THR A 138 7.58 14.94 2.93
CA THR A 138 7.81 16.08 3.83
C THR A 138 9.31 16.41 4.00
N ASN A 139 10.15 15.38 4.10
CA ASN A 139 11.60 15.52 4.29
C ASN A 139 12.37 14.64 3.27
N GLY A 140 12.05 14.80 1.98
CA GLY A 140 12.46 13.88 0.93
C GLY A 140 11.45 12.76 0.77
N VAL A 141 11.59 11.96 -0.30
CA VAL A 141 10.65 10.86 -0.54
C VAL A 141 10.99 9.66 0.33
N LYS A 142 10.05 9.23 1.14
CA LYS A 142 10.16 8.06 2.00
C LYS A 142 8.93 7.16 1.87
N PHE A 143 9.14 5.84 1.87
CA PHE A 143 8.09 4.82 1.75
C PHE A 143 7.94 4.06 3.06
N ASN A 144 6.70 3.89 3.52
CA ASN A 144 6.31 3.21 4.76
C ASN A 144 7.12 3.64 6.00
N GLY A 145 7.61 4.89 6.00
CA GLY A 145 8.43 5.43 7.09
C GLY A 145 9.84 4.84 7.22
N VAL A 146 10.22 3.87 6.36
CA VAL A 146 11.49 3.11 6.49
C VAL A 146 12.46 3.30 5.33
N SER A 147 11.97 3.36 4.09
CA SER A 147 12.81 3.37 2.89
C SER A 147 12.83 4.74 2.24
N SER A 148 14.00 5.35 2.10
CA SER A 148 14.19 6.67 1.51
C SER A 148 14.75 6.58 0.10
N VAL A 149 14.34 7.50 -0.79
CA VAL A 149 14.90 7.60 -2.14
C VAL A 149 16.29 8.20 -2.08
N SER A 150 17.29 7.43 -2.52
CA SER A 150 18.68 7.87 -2.63
C SER A 150 19.01 8.48 -4.00
N THR A 151 18.42 7.95 -5.06
CA THR A 151 18.51 8.49 -6.43
C THR A 151 17.15 8.35 -7.10
N ALA A 152 16.59 9.49 -7.51
CA ALA A 152 15.28 9.53 -8.14
C ALA A 152 15.38 9.57 -9.68
N ASP A 153 14.27 9.24 -10.34
CA ASP A 153 13.97 9.57 -11.73
C ASP A 153 14.89 8.92 -12.78
N ILE A 154 15.39 7.70 -12.53
CA ILE A 154 16.12 6.94 -13.55
C ILE A 154 15.11 6.44 -14.57
N SER A 155 15.20 6.96 -15.79
CA SER A 155 14.23 6.72 -16.85
C SER A 155 14.49 5.39 -17.56
N ALA A 156 13.45 4.56 -17.67
CA ALA A 156 13.40 3.39 -18.53
C ALA A 156 12.35 3.57 -19.64
N ASP A 157 12.42 2.78 -20.71
CA ASP A 157 11.43 2.83 -21.79
C ASP A 157 10.05 2.36 -21.30
N ASN A 158 10.03 1.42 -20.36
CA ASN A 158 8.81 0.86 -19.78
C ASN A 158 8.47 1.38 -18.38
N GLY A 159 9.13 2.48 -17.91
CA GLY A 159 8.83 3.05 -16.60
C GLY A 159 9.87 3.99 -16.05
N ILE A 160 9.92 4.07 -14.73
CA ILE A 160 10.87 4.89 -13.97
C ILE A 160 11.38 4.08 -12.76
N VAL A 161 12.64 4.28 -12.41
CA VAL A 161 13.27 3.62 -11.26
C VAL A 161 13.71 4.68 -10.25
N HIS A 162 13.37 4.45 -8.98
CA HIS A 162 13.92 5.18 -7.84
C HIS A 162 14.76 4.23 -7.02
N LEU A 163 16.05 4.52 -6.83
CA LEU A 163 16.89 3.77 -5.92
C LEU A 163 16.51 4.11 -4.48
N VAL A 164 16.38 3.07 -3.66
CA VAL A 164 16.02 3.20 -2.25
C VAL A 164 17.06 2.56 -1.34
N ASP A 165 17.15 3.08 -0.11
CA ASP A 165 18.16 2.71 0.89
C ASP A 165 17.75 1.53 1.80
N ALA A 166 16.49 1.09 1.71
CA ALA A 166 16.01 -0.08 2.46
C ALA A 166 15.04 -0.92 1.62
N VAL A 167 14.97 -2.23 1.88
CA VAL A 167 13.92 -3.11 1.36
C VAL A 167 12.61 -2.76 2.09
N ILE A 168 11.54 -2.57 1.32
CA ILE A 168 10.20 -2.26 1.84
C ILE A 168 9.49 -3.59 2.07
N GLU A 169 9.53 -4.06 3.30
CA GLU A 169 8.84 -5.29 3.71
C GLU A 169 7.33 -5.16 3.57
N LEU A 170 6.61 -6.29 3.69
CA LEU A 170 5.16 -6.29 3.60
C LEU A 170 4.57 -5.63 4.85
N PRO A 171 3.90 -4.46 4.71
CA PRO A 171 3.44 -3.71 5.87
C PRO A 171 2.28 -4.42 6.57
N ASP A 172 2.27 -4.41 7.88
CA ASP A 172 1.10 -4.69 8.70
C ASP A 172 0.32 -3.40 9.01
N VAL A 173 -0.81 -3.51 9.72
CA VAL A 173 -1.61 -2.32 10.09
C VAL A 173 -0.85 -1.38 11.04
N VAL A 174 0.08 -1.90 11.84
CA VAL A 174 0.93 -1.09 12.75
C VAL A 174 1.95 -0.30 11.96
N THR A 175 2.54 -0.91 10.92
CA THR A 175 3.49 -0.24 10.02
C THR A 175 2.88 1.05 9.44
N PHE A 176 1.65 0.98 8.94
CA PHE A 176 0.99 2.17 8.39
C PHE A 176 0.63 3.20 9.46
N ALA A 177 0.15 2.75 10.62
CA ALA A 177 -0.16 3.67 11.72
C ALA A 177 1.08 4.46 12.17
N VAL A 178 2.25 3.82 12.20
CA VAL A 178 3.53 4.45 12.58
C VAL A 178 4.08 5.31 11.43
N ALA A 179 3.92 4.88 10.18
CA ALA A 179 4.46 5.60 9.01
C ALA A 179 3.71 6.89 8.69
N ASP A 180 2.38 6.90 8.90
CA ASP A 180 1.53 8.05 8.58
C ASP A 180 1.40 9.01 9.78
N PRO A 181 1.97 10.22 9.69
CA PRO A 181 1.92 11.20 10.79
C PRO A 181 0.51 11.59 11.22
N THR A 182 -0.52 11.39 10.37
CA THR A 182 -1.92 11.69 10.72
C THR A 182 -2.47 10.79 11.82
N PHE A 183 -1.80 9.66 12.11
CA PHE A 183 -2.15 8.71 13.17
C PHE A 183 -1.22 8.79 14.40
N SER A 184 -0.35 9.80 14.49
CA SER A 184 0.63 9.88 15.58
C SER A 184 0.01 9.87 16.98
N THR A 185 -1.18 10.47 17.15
CA THR A 185 -1.93 10.43 18.43
C THR A 185 -2.50 9.04 18.71
N LEU A 186 -2.97 8.33 17.67
CA LEU A 186 -3.40 6.92 17.79
C LEU A 186 -2.22 6.04 18.24
N VAL A 187 -1.06 6.20 17.60
CA VAL A 187 0.16 5.46 18.00
C VAL A 187 0.51 5.74 19.46
N ALA A 188 0.51 7.02 19.87
CA ALA A 188 0.77 7.39 21.26
C ALA A 188 -0.26 6.76 22.23
N ALA A 189 -1.53 6.65 21.83
CA ALA A 189 -2.56 5.99 22.61
C ALA A 189 -2.32 4.49 22.72
N LEU A 190 -1.98 3.80 21.60
CA LEU A 190 -1.75 2.35 21.55
C LEU A 190 -0.47 1.89 22.27
N THR A 191 0.50 2.81 22.45
CA THR A 191 1.81 2.52 23.07
C THR A 191 1.94 3.11 24.48
N ARG A 192 0.83 3.50 25.10
CA ARG A 192 0.85 4.03 26.46
C ARG A 192 1.23 2.94 27.46
N ASP A 193 2.24 3.19 28.31
CA ASP A 193 2.91 2.20 29.16
C ASP A 193 1.99 1.55 30.22
N ASP A 194 0.86 2.19 30.57
CA ASP A 194 -0.07 1.68 31.58
C ASP A 194 -1.18 0.79 31.00
N LEU A 195 -1.27 0.62 29.65
CA LEU A 195 -2.25 -0.25 29.03
C LEU A 195 -2.03 -1.72 29.42
N THR A 196 -3.10 -2.40 29.79
CA THR A 196 -3.08 -3.85 30.06
C THR A 196 -3.10 -4.68 28.78
N THR A 197 -3.68 -4.14 27.69
CA THR A 197 -3.69 -4.78 26.38
C THR A 197 -2.47 -4.38 25.56
N ASP A 198 -1.67 -5.35 25.13
CA ASP A 198 -0.59 -5.14 24.16
C ASP A 198 -1.18 -5.02 22.74
N PHE A 199 -1.67 -3.83 22.41
CA PHE A 199 -2.26 -3.57 21.10
C PHE A 199 -1.25 -3.73 19.97
N VAL A 200 -0.01 -3.33 20.15
CA VAL A 200 1.02 -3.46 19.12
C VAL A 200 1.28 -4.93 18.82
N GLY A 201 1.51 -5.75 19.84
CA GLY A 201 1.71 -7.20 19.67
C GLY A 201 0.49 -7.88 19.04
N VAL A 202 -0.73 -7.52 19.45
CA VAL A 202 -1.97 -8.06 18.86
C VAL A 202 -2.10 -7.67 17.39
N LEU A 203 -1.96 -6.38 17.06
CA LEU A 203 -2.18 -5.86 15.71
C LEU A 203 -1.04 -6.21 14.72
N SER A 204 0.11 -6.65 15.23
CA SER A 204 1.20 -7.21 14.40
C SER A 204 1.08 -8.72 14.18
N THR A 205 0.00 -9.36 14.65
CA THR A 205 -0.24 -10.79 14.40
C THR A 205 -0.35 -11.05 12.90
N ALA A 206 0.43 -12.02 12.41
CA ALA A 206 0.42 -12.42 11.00
C ALA A 206 -0.90 -13.08 10.61
N THR A 207 -1.32 -12.91 9.36
CA THR A 207 -2.48 -13.59 8.78
C THR A 207 -2.33 -15.11 8.89
N GLY A 208 -3.43 -15.81 9.13
CA GLY A 208 -3.46 -17.24 9.40
C GLY A 208 -3.25 -17.59 10.88
N THR A 209 -2.94 -16.61 11.72
CA THR A 209 -2.88 -16.75 13.17
C THR A 209 -3.94 -15.85 13.80
N SER A 210 -4.83 -16.41 14.63
CA SER A 210 -5.84 -15.61 15.35
C SER A 210 -5.12 -14.61 16.28
N PRO A 211 -5.58 -13.35 16.35
CA PRO A 211 -6.84 -12.81 15.87
C PRO A 211 -6.84 -12.14 14.48
N ALA A 212 -5.73 -12.19 13.72
CA ALA A 212 -5.70 -11.65 12.35
C ALA A 212 -6.64 -12.44 11.39
N PRO A 213 -7.14 -11.81 10.29
CA PRO A 213 -6.89 -10.45 9.86
C PRO A 213 -7.66 -9.39 10.63
N PHE A 214 -7.27 -8.12 10.46
CA PHE A 214 -7.88 -7.00 11.16
C PHE A 214 -8.56 -6.01 10.24
N THR A 215 -9.63 -5.36 10.73
CA THR A 215 -10.09 -4.07 10.22
C THR A 215 -9.90 -3.04 11.31
N VAL A 216 -9.16 -1.99 11.02
CA VAL A 216 -8.88 -0.91 11.97
C VAL A 216 -9.56 0.37 11.50
N PHE A 217 -10.49 0.89 12.29
CA PHE A 217 -11.04 2.23 12.10
C PHE A 217 -10.14 3.23 12.82
N ALA A 218 -9.19 3.82 12.10
CA ALA A 218 -8.11 4.62 12.66
C ALA A 218 -8.50 6.09 12.82
N PRO A 219 -8.68 6.61 14.04
CA PRO A 219 -8.95 8.01 14.26
C PRO A 219 -7.72 8.87 13.95
N THR A 220 -7.92 9.96 13.22
CA THR A 220 -6.87 10.93 12.96
C THR A 220 -6.50 11.74 14.22
N ASN A 221 -5.39 12.48 14.15
CA ASN A 221 -5.00 13.40 15.22
C ASN A 221 -6.11 14.42 15.52
N ASP A 222 -6.82 14.92 14.50
CA ASP A 222 -7.94 15.85 14.66
C ASP A 222 -9.13 15.20 15.36
N ALA A 223 -9.38 13.90 15.10
CA ALA A 223 -10.40 13.12 15.79
C ALA A 223 -10.13 13.05 17.30
N PHE A 224 -8.88 12.78 17.68
CA PHE A 224 -8.46 12.81 19.09
C PHE A 224 -8.52 14.21 19.69
N GLY A 225 -8.06 15.24 18.97
CA GLY A 225 -8.14 16.63 19.40
C GLY A 225 -9.59 17.06 19.70
N SER A 226 -10.53 16.63 18.86
CA SER A 226 -11.97 16.84 19.06
C SER A 226 -12.47 16.13 20.32
N LEU A 227 -12.10 14.88 20.55
CA LEU A 227 -12.46 14.13 21.74
C LEU A 227 -11.94 14.79 23.03
N LEU A 228 -10.65 15.16 23.06
CA LEU A 228 -10.05 15.80 24.23
C LEU A 228 -10.77 17.13 24.56
N SER A 229 -11.15 17.88 23.55
CA SER A 229 -11.93 19.12 23.69
C SER A 229 -13.34 18.87 24.23
N GLU A 230 -14.03 17.85 23.72
CA GLU A 230 -15.37 17.44 24.19
C GLU A 230 -15.32 17.03 25.67
N LEU A 231 -14.28 16.29 26.07
CA LEU A 231 -14.07 15.85 27.45
C LEU A 231 -13.53 16.93 28.36
N SER A 232 -13.13 18.08 27.80
CA SER A 232 -12.48 19.19 28.53
C SER A 232 -11.22 18.76 29.31
N ILE A 233 -10.41 17.90 28.71
CA ILE A 233 -9.14 17.37 29.25
C ILE A 233 -7.95 17.84 28.39
N ALA A 234 -6.75 17.89 29.01
CA ALA A 234 -5.58 18.47 28.36
C ALA A 234 -4.87 17.50 27.39
N GLY A 235 -4.99 16.21 27.63
CA GLY A 235 -4.29 15.21 26.81
C GLY A 235 -4.70 13.78 27.08
N LEU A 236 -4.10 12.85 26.31
CA LEU A 236 -4.36 11.41 26.46
C LEU A 236 -4.05 10.87 27.87
N ALA A 237 -3.10 11.48 28.57
CA ALA A 237 -2.71 11.08 29.92
C ALA A 237 -3.84 11.28 30.96
N ASP A 238 -4.81 12.15 30.65
CA ASP A 238 -5.94 12.44 31.54
C ASP A 238 -7.09 11.41 31.37
N ILE A 239 -7.01 10.54 30.34
CA ILE A 239 -7.94 9.43 30.15
C ILE A 239 -7.42 8.25 31.00
N ASP A 240 -8.25 7.73 31.90
CA ASP A 240 -7.88 6.56 32.68
C ASP A 240 -7.70 5.32 31.77
N GLU A 241 -6.85 4.39 32.21
CA GLU A 241 -6.47 3.21 31.42
C GLU A 241 -7.69 2.36 31.00
N PRO A 242 -8.61 1.97 31.88
CA PRO A 242 -9.75 1.15 31.47
C PRO A 242 -10.64 1.81 30.40
N THR A 243 -10.80 3.13 30.47
CA THR A 243 -11.54 3.90 29.49
C THR A 243 -10.80 3.92 28.15
N LEU A 244 -9.49 4.18 28.14
CA LEU A 244 -8.70 4.19 26.91
C LEU A 244 -8.64 2.80 26.27
N ASP A 245 -8.42 1.75 27.05
CA ASP A 245 -8.40 0.37 26.57
C ASP A 245 -9.74 -0.01 25.88
N ALA A 246 -10.87 0.32 26.50
CA ALA A 246 -12.20 0.09 25.93
C ALA A 246 -12.40 0.88 24.63
N VAL A 247 -12.00 2.17 24.61
CA VAL A 247 -12.06 3.01 23.42
C VAL A 247 -11.23 2.39 22.28
N LEU A 248 -9.98 2.02 22.54
CA LEU A 248 -9.10 1.46 21.51
C LEU A 248 -9.65 0.13 20.96
N LYS A 249 -10.23 -0.72 21.80
CA LYS A 249 -10.89 -1.97 21.38
C LYS A 249 -12.07 -1.73 20.45
N ASN A 250 -12.82 -0.63 20.62
CA ASN A 250 -13.93 -0.29 19.73
C ASN A 250 -13.52 0.11 18.31
N HIS A 251 -12.23 0.33 18.08
CA HIS A 251 -11.67 0.67 16.77
C HIS A 251 -11.14 -0.53 15.99
N VAL A 252 -11.15 -1.74 16.58
CA VAL A 252 -10.55 -2.94 16.01
C VAL A 252 -11.58 -4.04 15.81
N VAL A 253 -11.75 -4.48 14.57
CA VAL A 253 -12.45 -5.73 14.22
C VAL A 253 -11.38 -6.79 14.05
N ALA A 254 -11.54 -7.92 14.73
CA ALA A 254 -10.65 -9.06 14.63
C ALA A 254 -11.26 -10.18 13.79
N GLY A 255 -10.44 -10.92 13.06
CA GLY A 255 -10.85 -12.06 12.23
C GLY A 255 -11.51 -11.67 10.91
N ALA A 256 -11.50 -10.38 10.52
CA ALA A 256 -12.12 -9.92 9.28
C ALA A 256 -11.32 -8.78 8.64
N ASN A 257 -11.24 -8.80 7.29
CA ASN A 257 -10.72 -7.73 6.45
C ASN A 257 -11.91 -7.14 5.68
N VAL A 258 -12.57 -6.14 6.28
CA VAL A 258 -13.82 -5.53 5.79
C VAL A 258 -13.51 -4.36 4.88
N PHE A 259 -13.89 -4.44 3.60
CA PHE A 259 -13.77 -3.34 2.65
C PHE A 259 -14.93 -2.33 2.81
N ASP A 260 -14.75 -1.13 2.27
CA ASP A 260 -15.84 -0.14 2.19
C ASP A 260 -17.04 -0.67 1.40
N THR A 261 -16.80 -1.52 0.40
CA THR A 261 -17.84 -2.19 -0.40
C THR A 261 -18.63 -3.26 0.36
N ASP A 262 -18.10 -3.75 1.48
CA ASP A 262 -18.79 -4.72 2.36
C ASP A 262 -19.73 -4.02 3.36
N LEU A 263 -19.53 -2.69 3.54
CA LEU A 263 -20.39 -1.90 4.41
C LEU A 263 -21.76 -1.66 3.77
N THR A 264 -22.79 -1.72 4.58
CA THR A 264 -24.19 -1.45 4.17
C THR A 264 -24.89 -0.65 5.24
N ASP A 265 -26.04 -0.05 4.89
CA ASP A 265 -26.83 0.69 5.87
C ASP A 265 -27.36 -0.24 6.97
N ASN A 266 -27.18 0.22 8.22
CA ASN A 266 -27.54 -0.50 9.44
C ASN A 266 -26.77 -1.82 9.64
N LEU A 267 -25.58 -1.97 9.02
CA LEU A 267 -24.71 -3.12 9.27
C LEU A 267 -24.14 -3.07 10.68
N THR A 268 -24.38 -4.09 11.46
CA THR A 268 -23.68 -4.28 12.74
C THR A 268 -22.26 -4.78 12.48
N VAL A 269 -21.27 -4.05 12.97
CA VAL A 269 -19.85 -4.39 12.91
C VAL A 269 -19.40 -4.70 14.34
N SER A 270 -19.05 -5.95 14.61
CA SER A 270 -18.57 -6.38 15.93
C SER A 270 -17.08 -6.08 16.08
N THR A 271 -16.74 -5.18 16.99
CA THR A 271 -15.36 -4.83 17.35
C THR A 271 -14.90 -5.61 18.58
N LEU A 272 -13.63 -5.50 18.95
CA LEU A 272 -13.12 -6.06 20.20
C LEU A 272 -13.74 -5.43 21.46
N GLY A 273 -14.29 -4.20 21.35
CA GLY A 273 -14.86 -3.45 22.47
C GLY A 273 -16.39 -3.49 22.51
N GLY A 274 -17.05 -3.86 21.42
CA GLY A 274 -18.50 -3.90 21.31
C GLY A 274 -18.98 -3.68 19.89
N ASP A 275 -20.29 -3.63 19.69
CA ASP A 275 -20.88 -3.45 18.37
C ASP A 275 -21.01 -1.98 18.01
N ILE A 276 -20.69 -1.66 16.75
CA ILE A 276 -20.93 -0.37 16.13
C ILE A 276 -21.82 -0.56 14.89
N THR A 277 -22.48 0.48 14.42
CA THR A 277 -23.34 0.41 13.24
C THR A 277 -22.73 1.17 12.08
N ALA A 278 -22.51 0.50 10.95
CA ALA A 278 -22.08 1.15 9.72
C ALA A 278 -23.29 1.61 8.89
N ASN A 279 -23.14 2.72 8.18
CA ASN A 279 -24.08 3.24 7.19
C ASN A 279 -23.31 3.80 5.99
N VAL A 280 -23.92 3.75 4.81
CA VAL A 280 -23.30 4.22 3.56
C VAL A 280 -24.15 5.23 2.80
N THR A 281 -25.42 5.38 3.13
CA THR A 281 -26.29 6.39 2.52
C THR A 281 -25.87 7.79 2.93
N GLY A 282 -25.38 8.58 1.96
CA GLY A 282 -24.89 9.95 2.18
C GLY A 282 -23.40 10.05 2.53
N GLY A 283 -22.69 8.92 2.54
CA GLY A 283 -21.27 8.77 2.89
C GLY A 283 -21.08 7.63 3.88
N ALA A 284 -19.91 7.00 3.85
CA ALA A 284 -19.61 5.92 4.78
C ALA A 284 -19.41 6.45 6.21
N THR A 285 -20.20 5.97 7.14
CA THR A 285 -20.19 6.41 8.55
C THR A 285 -20.27 5.24 9.50
N LEU A 286 -19.81 5.46 10.74
CA LEU A 286 -19.91 4.53 11.85
C LEU A 286 -20.63 5.24 12.99
N THR A 287 -21.60 4.55 13.57
CA THR A 287 -22.35 5.04 14.74
C THR A 287 -22.02 4.17 15.94
N ASP A 288 -21.57 4.78 17.02
CA ASP A 288 -21.24 4.10 18.28
C ASP A 288 -22.49 3.86 19.16
N SER A 289 -22.28 3.17 20.29
CA SER A 289 -23.35 2.83 21.24
C SER A 289 -24.08 4.04 21.83
N SER A 290 -23.41 5.22 21.87
CA SER A 290 -23.94 6.49 22.35
C SER A 290 -24.67 7.29 21.24
N GLY A 291 -24.73 6.78 20.00
CA GLY A 291 -25.35 7.42 18.86
C GLY A 291 -24.47 8.51 18.22
N ARG A 292 -23.17 8.56 18.52
CA ARG A 292 -22.22 9.47 17.88
C ARG A 292 -21.87 8.94 16.51
N VAL A 293 -21.80 9.82 15.53
CA VAL A 293 -21.48 9.45 14.14
C VAL A 293 -20.06 9.91 13.80
N SER A 294 -19.27 8.98 13.28
CA SER A 294 -17.93 9.18 12.75
C SER A 294 -17.95 8.95 11.26
N ASP A 295 -17.42 9.90 10.46
CA ASP A 295 -17.26 9.69 9.01
C ASP A 295 -15.99 8.90 8.72
N ILE A 296 -16.07 7.98 7.78
CA ILE A 296 -14.90 7.32 7.19
C ILE A 296 -14.37 8.26 6.09
N ILE A 297 -13.17 8.80 6.29
CA ILE A 297 -12.57 9.85 5.44
C ILE A 297 -11.52 9.30 4.46
N ALA A 298 -10.99 8.11 4.72
CA ALA A 298 -10.19 7.34 3.78
C ALA A 298 -10.48 5.85 3.97
N THR A 299 -10.58 5.12 2.87
CA THR A 299 -10.97 3.71 2.87
C THR A 299 -9.88 2.82 2.29
N ASN A 300 -9.92 1.54 2.64
CA ASN A 300 -9.19 0.47 1.98
C ASN A 300 -7.65 0.64 1.94
N ILE A 301 -7.05 1.17 3.01
CA ILE A 301 -5.59 1.13 3.17
C ILE A 301 -5.21 -0.31 3.51
N GLN A 302 -4.86 -1.09 2.49
CA GLN A 302 -4.63 -2.53 2.62
C GLN A 302 -3.23 -2.85 3.09
N ALA A 303 -3.13 -3.45 4.25
CA ALA A 303 -1.91 -4.05 4.80
C ALA A 303 -1.87 -5.57 4.54
N ASN A 304 -0.77 -6.22 4.89
CA ASN A 304 -0.62 -7.67 4.73
C ASN A 304 -1.49 -8.48 5.69
N ASN A 305 -1.76 -7.96 6.89
CA ASN A 305 -2.56 -8.62 7.92
C ASN A 305 -3.90 -7.96 8.22
N GLY A 306 -4.35 -7.00 7.39
CA GLY A 306 -5.60 -6.32 7.62
C GLY A 306 -5.77 -5.08 6.75
N ILE A 307 -6.80 -4.30 7.08
CA ILE A 307 -7.18 -3.10 6.35
C ILE A 307 -7.44 -1.95 7.34
N ILE A 308 -7.10 -0.73 6.93
CA ILE A 308 -7.34 0.48 7.73
C ILE A 308 -8.33 1.38 7.01
N HIS A 309 -9.27 1.94 7.78
CA HIS A 309 -10.13 3.03 7.38
C HIS A 309 -9.89 4.22 8.31
N ALA A 310 -9.49 5.36 7.76
CA ALA A 310 -9.31 6.57 8.56
C ALA A 310 -10.66 7.21 8.90
N ILE A 311 -10.83 7.63 10.14
CA ILE A 311 -12.07 8.23 10.63
C ILE A 311 -11.84 9.60 11.29
N ASN A 312 -12.85 10.47 11.22
CA ASN A 312 -12.78 11.85 11.71
C ASN A 312 -13.23 12.03 13.15
N LYS A 313 -13.71 10.98 13.82
CA LYS A 313 -14.06 10.98 15.25
C LYS A 313 -13.67 9.67 15.91
N VAL A 314 -13.28 9.75 17.18
CA VAL A 314 -13.04 8.58 18.03
C VAL A 314 -14.38 7.91 18.37
N ILE A 315 -14.45 6.60 18.20
CA ILE A 315 -15.60 5.75 18.54
C ILE A 315 -15.55 5.48 20.04
N LEU A 316 -16.66 5.73 20.73
CA LEU A 316 -16.78 5.47 22.17
C LEU A 316 -17.56 4.18 22.47
N PRO A 317 -17.25 3.49 23.59
CA PRO A 317 -17.96 2.30 24.03
C PRO A 317 -19.38 2.58 24.50
#